data_c061e0653857179018cd0d38bc3a4b55
#
_entry.id   c061e0653857179018cd0d38bc3a4b55
#
_cell.length_a   1.000
_cell.length_b   1.000
_cell.length_c   1.000
_cell.angle_alpha   90.00
_cell.angle_beta   90.00
_cell.angle_gamma   90.00
#
_symmetry.space_group_name_H-M   'P 1'
#
loop_
_entity.id
_entity.type
_entity.pdbx_description
1 polymer ?
#
loop_
_entity_poly.entity_id
_entity_poly.type
_entity_poly.pdbx_seq_one_letter_code
_entity_poly.pdbx_strand_id
1 'polypeptide(L)' 'MSTIEDGDHAKRILEDQFFQRILNELREDARMRSMQSKPRESQLREELYFEHQAYDRIEQKLRTYADRKVFLMKKGG' A
#
# COMPACT_ATOMS: atom_id res chain seq x y z
N MET A 1 -10.96 0.58 17.17
CA MET A 1 -11.01 2.05 16.99
C MET A 1 -9.64 2.61 16.63
N SER A 2 -9.62 3.60 15.75
CA SER A 2 -8.37 4.28 15.42
C SER A 2 -8.00 5.24 16.54
N THR A 3 -6.75 5.19 16.97
CA THR A 3 -6.23 6.05 18.02
C THR A 3 -5.05 6.87 17.48
N ILE A 4 -4.61 7.85 18.24
CA ILE A 4 -3.39 8.62 17.91
C ILE A 4 -2.19 7.66 17.86
N GLU A 5 -2.16 6.67 18.77
CA GLU A 5 -1.09 5.66 18.76
C GLU A 5 -1.08 4.83 17.50
N ASP A 6 -2.26 4.43 17.03
CA ASP A 6 -2.38 3.69 15.76
C ASP A 6 -1.88 4.54 14.60
N GLY A 7 -2.23 5.82 14.58
CA GLY A 7 -1.76 6.74 13.56
C GLY A 7 -0.24 6.92 13.56
N ASP A 8 0.35 7.02 14.75
CA ASP A 8 1.81 7.09 14.89
C ASP A 8 2.47 5.83 14.38
N HIS A 9 1.90 4.68 14.72
CA HIS A 9 2.42 3.40 14.29
C HIS A 9 2.36 3.27 12.76
N ALA A 10 1.21 3.61 12.18
CA ALA A 10 1.03 3.56 10.73
C ALA A 10 2.02 4.50 10.02
N LYS A 11 2.21 5.70 10.56
CA LYS A 11 3.16 6.66 10.00
C LYS A 11 4.58 6.10 10.01
N ARG A 12 4.99 5.47 11.10
CA ARG A 12 6.32 4.87 11.19
C ARG A 12 6.52 3.77 10.16
N ILE A 13 5.49 2.95 9.93
CA ILE A 13 5.56 1.90 8.91
C ILE A 13 5.68 2.51 7.53
N LEU A 14 4.87 3.54 7.23
CA LEU A 14 4.93 4.22 5.93
C LEU A 14 6.30 4.87 5.67
N GLU A 15 6.96 5.37 6.71
CA GLU A 15 8.26 6.02 6.59
C GLU A 15 9.43 5.02 6.64
N ASP A 16 9.17 3.77 6.96
CA ASP A 16 10.18 2.73 7.02
C ASP A 16 10.70 2.42 5.61
N GLN A 17 11.99 2.63 5.40
CA GLN A 17 12.60 2.44 4.09
C GLN A 17 12.56 0.98 3.63
N PHE A 18 12.70 0.04 4.54
CA PHE A 18 12.63 -1.37 4.19
C PHE A 18 11.22 -1.75 3.75
N PHE A 19 10.20 -1.27 4.46
CA PHE A 19 8.81 -1.51 4.07
C PHE A 19 8.52 -0.95 2.68
N GLN A 20 8.95 0.28 2.41
CA GLN A 20 8.76 0.90 1.09
C GLN A 20 9.51 0.12 0.00
N ARG A 21 10.70 -0.37 0.31
CA ARG A 21 11.46 -1.18 -0.64
C ARG A 21 10.72 -2.47 -0.98
N ILE A 22 10.17 -3.17 0.02
CA ILE A 22 9.44 -4.41 -0.20
C ILE A 22 8.19 -4.15 -1.06
N LEU A 23 7.43 -3.09 -0.76
CA LEU A 23 6.27 -2.74 -1.57
C LEU A 23 6.65 -2.46 -3.02
N ASN A 24 7.73 -1.70 -3.22
CA ASN A 24 8.19 -1.37 -4.57
C ASN A 24 8.68 -2.60 -5.32
N GLU A 25 9.36 -3.52 -4.65
CA GLU A 25 9.80 -4.78 -5.25
C GLU A 25 8.61 -5.64 -5.68
N LEU A 26 7.58 -5.72 -4.84
CA LEU A 26 6.38 -6.47 -5.15
C LEU A 26 5.62 -5.87 -6.34
N ARG A 27 5.49 -4.54 -6.36
CA ARG A 27 4.85 -3.84 -7.48
C ARG A 27 5.62 -4.05 -8.78
N GLU A 28 6.94 -3.94 -8.71
CA GLU A 28 7.80 -4.11 -9.88
C GLU A 28 7.74 -5.55 -10.40
N ASP A 29 7.73 -6.54 -9.50
CA ASP A 29 7.62 -7.94 -9.87
C ASP A 29 6.30 -8.21 -10.61
N ALA A 30 5.18 -7.70 -10.08
CA ALA A 30 3.89 -7.86 -10.73
C ALA A 30 3.87 -7.18 -12.10
N ARG A 31 4.46 -5.98 -12.21
CA ARG A 31 4.56 -5.26 -13.48
C ARG A 31 5.37 -6.03 -14.50
N MET A 32 6.52 -6.58 -14.11
CA MET A 32 7.38 -7.33 -15.00
C MET A 32 6.70 -8.61 -15.50
N ARG A 33 6.02 -9.33 -14.62
CA ARG A 33 5.29 -10.52 -15.01
C ARG A 33 4.17 -10.19 -15.99
N SER A 34 3.49 -9.05 -15.78
CA SER A 34 2.45 -8.60 -16.70
C SER A 34 3.03 -8.27 -18.07
N MET A 35 4.17 -7.57 -18.10
CA MET A 35 4.83 -7.21 -19.37
C MET A 35 5.34 -8.43 -20.14
N GLN A 36 5.72 -9.49 -19.43
CA GLN A 36 6.23 -10.71 -20.03
C GLN A 36 5.12 -11.68 -20.43
N SER A 37 3.86 -11.37 -20.10
CA SER A 37 2.74 -12.24 -20.42
C SER A 37 2.49 -12.27 -21.92
N LYS A 38 2.04 -13.44 -22.41
CA LYS A 38 1.69 -13.62 -23.82
C LYS A 38 0.30 -13.03 -24.09
N PRO A 39 0.00 -12.67 -25.36
CA PRO A 39 -1.30 -12.07 -25.68
C PRO A 39 -2.51 -12.89 -25.22
N ARG A 40 -2.40 -14.22 -25.19
CA ARG A 40 -3.48 -15.09 -24.74
C ARG A 40 -3.57 -15.28 -23.23
N GLU A 41 -2.70 -14.64 -22.48
CA GLU A 41 -2.66 -14.73 -21.01
C GLU A 41 -3.37 -13.56 -20.37
N SER A 42 -4.57 -13.22 -20.88
CA SER A 42 -5.35 -12.10 -20.35
C SER A 42 -5.76 -12.31 -18.88
N GLN A 43 -6.06 -13.56 -18.51
CA GLN A 43 -6.42 -13.87 -17.14
C GLN A 43 -5.24 -13.63 -16.18
N LEU A 44 -4.03 -14.01 -16.60
CA LEU A 44 -2.84 -13.74 -15.82
C LEU A 44 -2.64 -12.24 -15.60
N ARG A 45 -2.78 -11.43 -16.65
CA ARG A 45 -2.65 -9.98 -16.54
C ARG A 45 -3.70 -9.38 -15.60
N GLU A 46 -4.92 -9.89 -15.64
CA GLU A 46 -5.99 -9.46 -14.76
C GLU A 46 -5.65 -9.78 -13.30
N GLU A 47 -5.15 -10.99 -13.03
CA GLU A 47 -4.73 -11.38 -11.68
C GLU A 47 -3.60 -10.49 -11.17
N LEU A 48 -2.63 -10.18 -12.03
CA LEU A 48 -1.51 -9.31 -11.66
C LEU A 48 -1.97 -7.88 -11.40
N TYR A 49 -2.96 -7.41 -12.14
CA TYR A 49 -3.56 -6.11 -11.92
C TYR A 49 -4.21 -6.05 -10.53
N PHE A 50 -4.96 -7.08 -10.15
CA PHE A 50 -5.58 -7.14 -8.82
C PHE A 50 -4.52 -7.25 -7.72
N GLU A 51 -3.44 -8.00 -7.97
CA GLU A 51 -2.33 -8.09 -7.03
C GLU A 51 -1.72 -6.71 -6.77
N HIS A 52 -1.47 -5.95 -7.85
CA HIS A 52 -0.94 -4.59 -7.74
C HIS A 52 -1.87 -3.68 -6.94
N GLN A 53 -3.18 -3.80 -7.17
CA GLN A 53 -4.16 -3.03 -6.41
C GLN A 53 -4.15 -3.40 -4.92
N ALA A 54 -3.89 -4.67 -4.60
CA ALA A 54 -3.81 -5.09 -3.20
C ALA A 54 -2.66 -4.40 -2.48
N TYR A 55 -1.51 -4.24 -3.13
CA TYR A 55 -0.37 -3.53 -2.54
C TYR A 55 -0.72 -2.06 -2.29
N ASP A 56 -1.41 -1.42 -3.23
CA ASP A 56 -1.87 -0.05 -3.08
C ASP A 56 -2.85 0.08 -1.91
N ARG A 57 -3.72 -0.90 -1.72
CA ARG A 57 -4.67 -0.90 -0.61
C ARG A 57 -4.00 -0.99 0.75
N ILE A 58 -2.91 -1.76 0.86
CA ILE A 58 -2.14 -1.84 2.10
C ILE A 58 -1.60 -0.45 2.45
N GLU A 59 -0.97 0.21 1.49
CA GLU A 59 -0.44 1.56 1.70
C GLU A 59 -1.55 2.55 2.03
N GLN A 60 -2.66 2.50 1.31
CA GLN A 60 -3.81 3.37 1.57
C GLN A 60 -4.39 3.18 2.97
N LYS A 61 -4.47 1.93 3.43
CA LYS A 61 -4.99 1.65 4.76
C LYS A 61 -4.11 2.29 5.83
N LEU A 62 -2.79 2.18 5.66
CA LEU A 62 -1.85 2.83 6.58
C LEU A 62 -2.00 4.34 6.54
N ARG A 63 -2.15 4.94 5.35
CA ARG A 63 -2.35 6.38 5.21
C ARG A 63 -3.63 6.84 5.89
N THR A 64 -4.68 6.03 5.82
CA THR A 64 -5.94 6.33 6.47
C THR A 64 -5.75 6.48 7.99
N TYR A 65 -5.00 5.57 8.61
CA TYR A 65 -4.70 5.68 10.04
C TYR A 65 -3.86 6.91 10.34
N ALA A 66 -2.85 7.18 9.55
CA ALA A 66 -1.99 8.35 9.73
C ALA A 66 -2.78 9.65 9.60
N ASP A 67 -3.68 9.73 8.62
CA ASP A 67 -4.53 10.90 8.40
C ASP A 67 -5.51 11.09 9.54
N ARG A 68 -6.05 10.02 10.08
CA ARG A 68 -6.93 10.09 11.25
C ARG A 68 -6.21 10.67 12.47
N LYS A 69 -4.94 10.33 12.64
CA LYS A 69 -4.13 10.92 13.71
C LYS A 69 -4.10 12.44 13.58
N VAL A 70 -3.81 12.95 12.38
CA VAL A 70 -3.77 14.39 12.11
C VAL A 70 -5.12 15.03 12.41
N PHE A 71 -6.20 14.41 11.98
CA PHE A 71 -7.56 14.90 12.22
C PHE A 71 -7.86 14.96 13.72
N LEU A 72 -7.52 13.89 14.47
CA LEU A 72 -7.75 13.82 15.90
C LEU A 72 -6.96 14.90 16.65
N MET A 73 -5.72 15.13 16.24
CA MET A 73 -4.89 16.17 16.86
C MET A 73 -5.45 17.55 16.61
N LYS A 74 -5.91 17.84 15.39
CA LYS A 74 -6.53 19.14 15.08
C LYS A 74 -7.81 19.36 15.87
N LYS A 75 -8.61 18.33 16.00
CA LYS A 75 -9.89 18.41 16.71
C LYS A 75 -9.69 18.58 18.21
N GLY A 76 -8.65 17.99 18.76
CA GLY A 76 -8.34 18.06 20.18
C GLY A 76 -7.60 19.32 20.61
N GLY A 77 -7.13 20.08 19.65
CA GLY A 77 -6.40 21.34 19.91
C GLY A 77 -7.26 22.57 19.72
#